data_09af52def63fe9ef6b380b1899625026
#
_entry.id   09af52def63fe9ef6b380b1899625026
#
_cell.length_a   1.000
_cell.length_b   1.000
_cell.length_c   1.000
_cell.angle_alpha   90.00
_cell.angle_beta   90.00
_cell.angle_gamma   90.00
#
_symmetry.space_group_name_H-M   'P 1'
#
loop_
_entity.id
_entity.type
_entity.pdbx_description
1 polymer ?
#
loop_
_entity_poly.entity_id
_entity_poly.type
_entity_poly.pdbx_seq_one_letter_code
_entity_poly.pdbx_strand_id
1 'polypeptide(L)'
;DGFRIPTLMPHAGLGNDLSYRHAMQLDTYDMYCGFTSSLVSVNIQAASRAFIRLFKSTELRTKMGEAGRNRVSDLYDWGQIIPQYEALWKRLTNLRSEQDADAHKPNSAWAASLDPFYTFASYPTQALSSKSVLCLVDSSVEAAFCRIKKFLNLTMVNYAELILPNEKEILLI
;
A
#
# COMPACT_ATOMS: atom_id res chain seq x y z
N ASP A 1 2.10 20.17 6.59
CA ASP A 1 3.38 19.52 6.42
C ASP A 1 3.55 18.88 5.03
N GLY A 2 2.47 18.65 4.26
CA GLY A 2 2.55 18.07 2.93
C GLY A 2 1.20 17.98 2.21
N PHE A 3 1.22 17.46 0.98
CA PHE A 3 0.03 17.12 0.23
C PHE A 3 -0.27 15.61 0.37
N ARG A 4 -1.50 15.28 0.67
CA ARG A 4 -1.96 13.90 0.60
C ARG A 4 -2.40 13.60 -0.84
N ILE A 5 -1.65 12.73 -1.50
CA ILE A 5 -1.95 12.32 -2.87
C ILE A 5 -2.94 11.15 -2.83
N PRO A 6 -4.06 11.23 -3.59
CA PRO A 6 -5.02 10.12 -3.65
C PRO A 6 -4.37 8.85 -4.18
N THR A 7 -4.62 7.77 -3.48
CA THR A 7 -4.16 6.41 -3.81
C THR A 7 -5.32 5.43 -3.71
N LEU A 8 -5.33 4.44 -4.57
CA LEU A 8 -6.28 3.34 -4.57
C LEU A 8 -5.53 2.03 -4.38
N MET A 9 -5.99 1.20 -3.47
CA MET A 9 -5.40 -0.10 -3.15
C MET A 9 -6.50 -1.18 -3.22
N PRO A 10 -6.17 -2.46 -3.54
CA PRO A 10 -7.10 -3.56 -3.36
C PRO A 10 -7.64 -3.62 -1.93
N HIS A 11 -8.80 -4.20 -1.77
CA HIS A 11 -9.37 -4.36 -0.45
C HIS A 11 -8.70 -5.50 0.33
N ALA A 12 -8.78 -5.45 1.65
CA ALA A 12 -8.26 -6.49 2.54
C ALA A 12 -8.81 -7.87 2.18
N GLY A 13 -7.96 -8.88 2.18
CA GLY A 13 -8.25 -10.25 1.76
C GLY A 13 -7.71 -10.59 0.37
N LEU A 14 -7.47 -9.60 -0.49
CA LEU A 14 -6.99 -9.84 -1.85
C LEU A 14 -5.46 -10.03 -1.95
N GLY A 15 -4.72 -9.80 -0.88
CA GLY A 15 -3.27 -9.99 -0.82
C GLY A 15 -2.81 -11.27 -0.12
N ASN A 16 -3.73 -12.17 0.23
CA ASN A 16 -3.39 -13.41 0.94
C ASN A 16 -2.41 -14.29 0.15
N ASP A 17 -2.56 -14.38 -1.17
CA ASP A 17 -1.66 -15.16 -2.01
C ASP A 17 -0.24 -14.59 -2.01
N LEU A 18 -0.09 -13.26 -2.00
CA LEU A 18 1.22 -12.60 -1.90
C LEU A 18 1.90 -12.95 -0.58
N SER A 19 1.16 -12.86 0.53
CA SER A 19 1.65 -13.24 1.86
C SER A 19 2.03 -14.70 1.94
N TYR A 20 1.19 -15.59 1.41
CA TYR A 20 1.44 -17.02 1.39
C TYR A 20 2.69 -17.37 0.58
N ARG A 21 2.83 -16.84 -0.63
CA ARG A 21 4.01 -17.07 -1.48
C ARG A 21 5.29 -16.62 -0.81
N HIS A 22 5.27 -15.45 -0.17
CA HIS A 22 6.42 -14.96 0.59
C HIS A 22 6.70 -15.83 1.82
N ALA A 23 5.69 -16.21 2.58
CA ALA A 23 5.81 -17.08 3.75
C ALA A 23 6.40 -18.46 3.42
N MET A 24 6.03 -19.02 2.26
CA MET A 24 6.53 -20.29 1.74
C MET A 24 7.89 -20.16 1.03
N GLN A 25 8.48 -18.98 1.02
CA GLN A 25 9.76 -18.69 0.35
C GLN A 25 9.74 -18.93 -1.17
N LEU A 26 8.56 -18.87 -1.79
CA LEU A 26 8.41 -18.90 -3.25
C LEU A 26 8.81 -17.56 -3.86
N ASP A 27 8.56 -16.48 -3.16
CA ASP A 27 8.94 -15.13 -3.53
C ASP A 27 9.96 -14.56 -2.52
N THR A 28 10.95 -13.83 -3.02
CA THR A 28 11.85 -13.05 -2.17
C THR A 28 11.10 -11.85 -1.56
N TYR A 29 11.69 -11.23 -0.54
CA TYR A 29 11.13 -10.00 0.04
C TYR A 29 10.96 -8.88 -1.00
N ASP A 30 11.92 -8.73 -1.90
CA ASP A 30 11.87 -7.73 -2.96
C ASP A 30 10.73 -8.00 -3.95
N MET A 31 10.51 -9.27 -4.32
CA MET A 31 9.37 -9.67 -5.15
C MET A 31 8.04 -9.40 -4.45
N TYR A 32 7.93 -9.78 -3.18
CA TYR A 32 6.74 -9.51 -2.37
C TYR A 32 6.41 -8.00 -2.30
N CYS A 33 7.40 -7.16 -2.02
CA CYS A 33 7.24 -5.71 -2.01
C CYS A 33 6.88 -5.16 -3.39
N GLY A 34 7.56 -5.64 -4.44
CA GLY A 34 7.33 -5.25 -5.82
C GLY A 34 5.92 -5.60 -6.29
N PHE A 35 5.49 -6.82 -6.06
CA PHE A 35 4.13 -7.28 -6.42
C PHE A 35 3.06 -6.51 -5.65
N THR A 36 3.22 -6.34 -4.35
CA THR A 36 2.28 -5.58 -3.52
C THR A 36 2.16 -4.13 -4.01
N SER A 37 3.28 -3.47 -4.30
CA SER A 37 3.28 -2.07 -4.75
C SER A 37 2.70 -1.91 -6.17
N SER A 38 2.84 -2.90 -7.03
CA SER A 38 2.27 -2.88 -8.39
C SER A 38 0.74 -2.84 -8.40
N LEU A 39 0.11 -3.31 -7.32
CA LEU A 39 -1.35 -3.31 -7.17
C LEU A 39 -1.89 -2.03 -6.54
N VAL A 40 -1.03 -1.07 -6.22
CA VAL A 40 -1.43 0.24 -5.67
C VAL A 40 -1.39 1.29 -6.75
N SER A 41 -2.51 1.95 -7.00
CA SER A 41 -2.62 3.05 -7.97
C SER A 41 -2.46 4.40 -7.28
N VAL A 42 -1.63 5.27 -7.86
CA VAL A 42 -1.39 6.64 -7.40
C VAL A 42 -1.98 7.63 -8.42
N ASN A 43 -2.71 8.64 -7.94
CA ASN A 43 -3.22 9.70 -8.81
C ASN A 43 -2.08 10.62 -9.26
N ILE A 44 -1.51 10.31 -10.43
CA ILE A 44 -0.37 11.05 -11.01
C ILE A 44 -0.71 12.52 -11.29
N GLN A 45 -1.95 12.82 -11.71
CA GLN A 45 -2.36 14.21 -11.96
C GLN A 45 -2.39 15.02 -10.67
N ALA A 46 -2.89 14.45 -9.58
CA ALA A 46 -2.87 15.10 -8.26
C ALA A 46 -1.44 15.30 -7.77
N ALA A 47 -0.57 14.31 -7.92
CA ALA A 47 0.85 14.42 -7.61
C ALA A 47 1.54 15.54 -8.42
N SER A 48 1.33 15.57 -9.73
CA SER A 48 1.88 16.61 -10.62
C SER A 48 1.42 18.01 -10.18
N ARG A 49 0.13 18.20 -9.90
CA ARG A 49 -0.39 19.49 -9.39
C ARG A 49 0.26 19.88 -8.05
N ALA A 50 0.48 18.94 -7.16
CA ALA A 50 1.14 19.21 -5.88
C ALA A 50 2.59 19.67 -6.08
N PHE A 51 3.34 18.98 -6.94
CA PHE A 51 4.71 19.37 -7.30
C PHE A 51 4.77 20.78 -7.95
N ILE A 52 3.87 21.06 -8.90
CA ILE A 52 3.80 22.38 -9.54
C ILE A 52 3.54 23.49 -8.50
N ARG A 53 2.65 23.27 -7.54
CA ARG A 53 2.38 24.23 -6.47
C ARG A 53 3.62 24.48 -5.60
N LEU A 54 4.31 23.41 -5.21
CA LEU A 54 5.56 23.54 -4.43
C LEU A 54 6.65 24.24 -5.24
N PHE A 55 6.78 23.91 -6.52
CA PHE A 55 7.78 24.55 -7.39
C PHE A 55 7.54 26.05 -7.53
N LYS A 56 6.29 26.48 -7.70
CA LYS A 56 5.92 27.87 -7.94
C LYS A 56 5.93 28.77 -6.70
N SER A 57 5.90 28.21 -5.48
CA SER A 57 5.78 29.01 -4.24
C SER A 57 6.86 28.65 -3.22
N THR A 58 7.83 29.54 -3.06
CA THR A 58 8.84 29.45 -2.00
C THR A 58 8.20 29.58 -0.61
N GLU A 59 7.23 30.48 -0.47
CA GLU A 59 6.50 30.69 0.78
C GLU A 59 5.80 29.40 1.23
N LEU A 60 5.11 28.71 0.29
CA LEU A 60 4.44 27.43 0.58
C LEU A 60 5.45 26.36 1.02
N ARG A 61 6.61 26.28 0.36
CA ARG A 61 7.68 25.34 0.75
C ARG A 61 8.19 25.62 2.15
N THR A 62 8.46 26.89 2.47
CA THR A 62 8.93 27.31 3.81
C THR A 62 7.89 26.96 4.87
N LYS A 63 6.64 27.36 4.67
CA LYS A 63 5.54 27.07 5.61
C LYS A 63 5.33 25.58 5.84
N MET A 64 5.34 24.78 4.78
CA MET A 64 5.20 23.32 4.88
C MET A 64 6.43 22.68 5.55
N GLY A 65 7.64 23.17 5.26
CA GLY A 65 8.87 22.71 5.88
C GLY A 65 8.92 22.99 7.39
N GLU A 66 8.49 24.16 7.81
CA GLU A 66 8.36 24.51 9.23
C GLU A 66 7.33 23.62 9.94
N ALA A 67 6.14 23.47 9.34
CA ALA A 67 5.10 22.59 9.86
C ALA A 67 5.55 21.12 9.94
N GLY A 68 6.30 20.66 8.94
CA GLY A 68 6.90 19.33 8.94
C GLY A 68 7.93 19.13 10.05
N ARG A 69 8.80 20.12 10.25
CA ARG A 69 9.81 20.10 11.32
C ARG A 69 9.17 20.05 12.70
N ASN A 70 8.16 20.90 12.95
CA ASN A 70 7.43 20.90 14.21
C ASN A 70 6.76 19.55 14.45
N ARG A 71 6.11 19.00 13.42
CA ARG A 71 5.48 17.68 13.52
C ARG A 71 6.47 16.55 13.84
N VAL A 72 7.69 16.61 13.25
CA VAL A 72 8.74 15.61 13.56
C VAL A 72 9.15 15.73 15.01
N SER A 73 9.41 16.96 15.50
CA SER A 73 9.76 17.21 16.90
C SER A 73 8.67 16.73 17.87
N ASP A 74 7.40 17.02 17.54
CA ASP A 74 6.28 16.72 18.44
C ASP A 74 5.89 15.24 18.48
N LEU A 75 6.07 14.52 17.36
CA LEU A 75 5.51 13.15 17.20
C LEU A 75 6.55 12.07 16.94
N TYR A 76 7.69 12.42 16.32
CA TYR A 76 8.66 11.44 15.81
C TYR A 76 10.06 11.59 16.42
N ASP A 77 10.26 12.52 17.34
CA ASP A 77 11.46 12.55 18.16
C ASP A 77 11.57 11.29 19.03
N TRP A 78 12.80 10.79 19.22
CA TRP A 78 13.03 9.59 20.01
C TRP A 78 12.51 9.72 21.45
N GLY A 79 12.52 10.93 22.02
CA GLY A 79 11.91 11.21 23.31
C GLY A 79 10.41 10.97 23.36
N GLN A 80 9.72 11.03 22.22
CA GLN A 80 8.30 10.73 22.07
C GLN A 80 8.05 9.27 21.70
N ILE A 81 8.90 8.70 20.83
CA ILE A 81 8.71 7.34 20.28
C ILE A 81 9.06 6.27 21.31
N ILE A 82 10.17 6.40 22.04
CA ILE A 82 10.61 5.37 23.00
C ILE A 82 9.54 5.09 24.07
N PRO A 83 8.94 6.09 24.73
CA PRO A 83 7.87 5.83 25.70
C PRO A 83 6.65 5.11 25.09
N GLN A 84 6.35 5.34 23.82
CA GLN A 84 5.26 4.62 23.14
C GLN A 84 5.58 3.14 22.96
N TYR A 85 6.84 2.78 22.60
CA TYR A 85 7.28 1.39 22.54
C TYR A 85 7.26 0.72 23.92
N GLU A 86 7.73 1.41 24.96
CA GLU A 86 7.71 0.89 26.32
C GLU A 86 6.27 0.63 26.78
N ALA A 87 5.36 1.56 26.52
CA ALA A 87 3.94 1.40 26.83
C ALA A 87 3.32 0.23 26.04
N LEU A 88 3.66 0.06 24.77
CA LEU A 88 3.23 -1.08 23.94
C LEU A 88 3.74 -2.40 24.52
N TRP A 89 5.02 -2.51 24.86
CA TRP A 89 5.60 -3.72 25.44
C TRP A 89 4.95 -4.09 26.79
N LYS A 90 4.69 -3.10 27.63
CA LYS A 90 3.97 -3.31 28.89
C LYS A 90 2.56 -3.84 28.64
N ARG A 91 1.84 -3.25 27.70
CA ARG A 91 0.51 -3.72 27.29
C ARG A 91 0.54 -5.17 26.77
N LEU A 92 1.49 -5.50 25.90
CA LEU A 92 1.65 -6.85 25.35
C LEU A 92 2.00 -7.87 26.45
N THR A 93 2.81 -7.48 27.44
CA THR A 93 3.12 -8.31 28.60
C THR A 93 1.89 -8.59 29.44
N ASN A 94 1.06 -7.58 29.71
CA ASN A 94 -0.18 -7.76 30.45
C ASN A 94 -1.15 -8.69 29.69
N LEU A 95 -1.36 -8.45 28.39
CA LEU A 95 -2.21 -9.32 27.57
C LEU A 95 -1.75 -10.78 27.59
N ARG A 96 -0.43 -11.01 27.57
CA ARG A 96 0.14 -12.36 27.62
C ARG A 96 -0.07 -13.03 28.99
N SER A 97 0.01 -12.27 30.09
CA SER A 97 -0.24 -12.79 31.43
C SER A 97 -1.72 -13.04 31.75
N GLU A 98 -2.62 -12.36 31.03
CA GLU A 98 -4.08 -12.51 31.18
C GLU A 98 -4.66 -13.63 30.30
N GLN A 99 -3.91 -14.11 29.32
CA GLN A 99 -4.35 -15.21 28.44
C GLN A 99 -4.07 -16.57 29.11
N ASP A 100 -5.10 -17.39 29.22
CA ASP A 100 -5.00 -18.79 29.60
C ASP A 100 -4.13 -19.53 28.56
N ALA A 101 -3.17 -20.31 29.04
CA ALA A 101 -2.26 -21.10 28.20
C ALA A 101 -3.00 -22.05 27.24
N ASP A 102 -4.22 -22.47 27.60
CA ASP A 102 -5.08 -23.35 26.80
C ASP A 102 -5.97 -22.63 25.76
N ALA A 103 -5.98 -21.30 25.78
CA ALA A 103 -6.80 -20.51 24.83
C ALA A 103 -6.17 -20.36 23.42
N HIS A 104 -5.07 -21.06 23.14
CA HIS A 104 -4.42 -21.05 21.82
C HIS A 104 -5.24 -21.79 20.78
N LYS A 105 -6.33 -21.17 20.31
CA LYS A 105 -6.89 -21.54 19.01
C LYS A 105 -5.97 -20.95 17.93
N PRO A 106 -5.35 -21.79 17.08
CA PRO A 106 -4.58 -21.26 15.97
C PRO A 106 -5.48 -20.37 15.13
N ASN A 107 -5.16 -19.09 15.03
CA ASN A 107 -5.79 -18.22 14.05
C ASN A 107 -5.57 -18.83 12.67
N SER A 108 -6.59 -18.80 11.83
CA SER A 108 -6.52 -19.28 10.44
C SER A 108 -5.53 -18.45 9.59
N ALA A 109 -5.12 -17.28 10.08
CA ALA A 109 -4.10 -16.44 9.45
C ALA A 109 -2.77 -16.53 10.22
N TRP A 110 -1.69 -16.77 9.49
CA TRP A 110 -0.36 -16.77 10.07
C TRP A 110 0.06 -15.35 10.45
N ALA A 111 0.23 -15.09 11.73
CA ALA A 111 0.51 -13.77 12.27
C ALA A 111 1.81 -13.13 11.75
N ALA A 112 2.76 -13.93 11.29
CA ALA A 112 4.05 -13.47 10.75
C ALA A 112 3.95 -12.98 9.29
N SER A 113 2.88 -13.30 8.58
CA SER A 113 2.68 -12.95 7.16
C SER A 113 1.21 -12.64 6.91
N LEU A 114 0.81 -11.46 7.37
CA LEU A 114 -0.55 -10.98 7.15
C LEU A 114 -0.72 -10.46 5.71
N ASP A 115 -1.95 -10.50 5.22
CA ASP A 115 -2.33 -9.82 3.98
C ASP A 115 -1.85 -8.36 3.99
N PRO A 116 -1.04 -7.93 3.00
CA PRO A 116 -0.48 -6.59 2.96
C PRO A 116 -1.58 -5.51 2.86
N PHE A 117 -2.69 -5.78 2.20
CA PHE A 117 -3.78 -4.83 2.05
C PHE A 117 -4.61 -4.68 3.33
N TYR A 118 -4.62 -5.70 4.17
CA TYR A 118 -5.13 -5.58 5.53
C TYR A 118 -4.17 -4.80 6.43
N THR A 119 -2.90 -5.17 6.41
CA THR A 119 -1.87 -4.57 7.27
C THR A 119 -1.69 -3.08 7.01
N PHE A 120 -1.74 -2.66 5.74
CA PHE A 120 -1.56 -1.29 5.32
C PHE A 120 -2.87 -0.56 4.94
N ALA A 121 -4.02 -1.06 5.41
CA ALA A 121 -5.34 -0.51 5.06
C ALA A 121 -5.53 0.98 5.40
N SER A 122 -4.74 1.53 6.32
CA SER A 122 -4.78 2.95 6.70
C SER A 122 -3.97 3.88 5.77
N TYR A 123 -3.12 3.35 4.90
CA TYR A 123 -2.23 4.16 4.06
C TYR A 123 -2.91 4.74 2.81
N PRO A 124 -3.68 3.96 2.03
CA PRO A 124 -4.35 4.49 0.85
C PRO A 124 -5.46 5.45 1.24
N THR A 125 -5.85 6.30 0.31
CA THR A 125 -7.01 7.19 0.49
C THR A 125 -8.32 6.48 0.17
N GLN A 126 -8.25 5.43 -0.65
CA GLN A 126 -9.40 4.63 -1.08
C GLN A 126 -8.99 3.16 -1.23
N ALA A 127 -9.91 2.26 -0.91
CA ALA A 127 -9.81 0.84 -1.21
C ALA A 127 -10.82 0.45 -2.29
N LEU A 128 -10.39 -0.38 -3.23
CA LEU A 128 -11.26 -0.96 -4.24
C LEU A 128 -12.24 -1.92 -3.57
N SER A 129 -13.51 -1.84 -3.92
CA SER A 129 -14.56 -2.69 -3.37
C SER A 129 -15.51 -3.16 -4.47
N SER A 130 -16.37 -4.10 -4.15
CA SER A 130 -17.42 -4.56 -5.09
C SER A 130 -18.42 -3.46 -5.48
N LYS A 131 -18.44 -2.34 -4.76
CA LYS A 131 -19.27 -1.17 -5.06
C LYS A 131 -18.53 -0.11 -5.87
N SER A 132 -17.25 -0.31 -6.16
CA SER A 132 -16.46 0.64 -6.95
C SER A 132 -16.94 0.62 -8.39
N VAL A 133 -17.21 1.80 -8.93
CA VAL A 133 -17.55 1.97 -10.35
C VAL A 133 -16.26 2.19 -11.11
N LEU A 134 -16.01 1.36 -12.09
CA LEU A 134 -14.89 1.48 -13.02
C LEU A 134 -15.41 1.95 -14.36
N CYS A 135 -14.64 2.79 -15.03
CA CYS A 135 -14.93 3.23 -16.39
C CYS A 135 -13.68 3.13 -17.26
N LEU A 136 -13.89 2.80 -18.52
CA LEU A 136 -12.83 2.79 -19.50
C LEU A 136 -12.37 4.22 -19.79
N VAL A 137 -11.07 4.47 -19.75
CA VAL A 137 -10.48 5.79 -20.03
C VAL A 137 -10.29 6.00 -21.54
N ASP A 138 -10.04 4.91 -22.26
CA ASP A 138 -9.84 4.95 -23.70
C ASP A 138 -11.16 5.02 -24.46
N SER A 139 -11.09 5.52 -25.71
CA SER A 139 -12.26 5.69 -26.58
C SER A 139 -12.90 4.38 -27.03
N SER A 140 -12.15 3.28 -26.97
CA SER A 140 -12.63 1.94 -27.31
C SER A 140 -11.87 0.86 -26.55
N VAL A 141 -12.45 -0.35 -26.52
CA VAL A 141 -11.82 -1.54 -25.91
C VAL A 141 -10.51 -1.89 -26.61
N GLU A 142 -10.46 -1.78 -27.95
CA GLU A 142 -9.28 -2.06 -28.76
C GLU A 142 -8.13 -1.10 -28.43
N ALA A 143 -8.44 0.18 -28.25
CA ALA A 143 -7.46 1.20 -27.85
C ALA A 143 -6.90 0.91 -26.45
N ALA A 144 -7.79 0.57 -25.51
CA ALA A 144 -7.41 0.17 -24.14
C ALA A 144 -6.50 -1.07 -24.15
N PHE A 145 -6.89 -2.10 -24.88
CA PHE A 145 -6.13 -3.33 -25.01
C PHE A 145 -4.73 -3.10 -25.62
N CYS A 146 -4.66 -2.31 -26.68
CA CYS A 146 -3.40 -1.95 -27.31
C CYS A 146 -2.47 -1.18 -26.35
N ARG A 147 -3.03 -0.31 -25.52
CA ARG A 147 -2.29 0.42 -24.48
C ARG A 147 -1.79 -0.50 -23.37
N ILE A 148 -2.64 -1.39 -22.87
CA ILE A 148 -2.28 -2.35 -21.81
C ILE A 148 -1.14 -3.25 -22.30
N LYS A 149 -1.21 -3.79 -23.51
CA LYS A 149 -0.12 -4.61 -24.09
C LYS A 149 1.22 -3.86 -24.14
N LYS A 150 1.21 -2.56 -24.45
CA LYS A 150 2.44 -1.75 -24.40
C LYS A 150 2.99 -1.63 -22.99
N PHE A 151 2.13 -1.44 -21.98
CA PHE A 151 2.56 -1.39 -20.57
C PHE A 151 3.11 -2.71 -20.08
N LEU A 152 2.48 -3.84 -20.38
CA LEU A 152 2.94 -5.16 -19.98
C LEU A 152 4.34 -5.51 -20.51
N ASN A 153 4.73 -4.93 -21.65
CA ASN A 153 6.06 -5.13 -22.23
C ASN A 153 7.15 -4.21 -21.65
N LEU A 154 6.81 -3.27 -20.76
CA LEU A 154 7.83 -2.45 -20.11
C LEU A 154 8.60 -3.27 -19.09
N THR A 155 9.92 -3.15 -19.07
CA THR A 155 10.79 -3.87 -18.11
C THR A 155 10.40 -3.64 -16.66
N MET A 156 9.96 -2.42 -16.32
CA MET A 156 9.50 -2.06 -14.98
C MET A 156 8.11 -2.63 -14.63
N VAL A 157 7.43 -3.27 -15.55
CA VAL A 157 6.13 -3.94 -15.34
C VAL A 157 6.28 -5.45 -15.52
N ASN A 158 7.04 -5.89 -16.50
CA ASN A 158 7.21 -7.30 -16.88
C ASN A 158 7.78 -8.18 -15.74
N TYR A 159 8.54 -7.61 -14.79
CA TYR A 159 9.02 -8.37 -13.62
C TYR A 159 7.87 -8.97 -12.80
N ALA A 160 6.67 -8.41 -12.91
CA ALA A 160 5.47 -8.83 -12.19
C ALA A 160 4.58 -9.78 -13.01
N GLU A 161 5.09 -10.39 -14.08
CA GLU A 161 4.34 -11.25 -15.01
C GLU A 161 3.49 -12.32 -14.30
N LEU A 162 3.99 -12.85 -13.18
CA LEU A 162 3.27 -13.90 -12.40
C LEU A 162 1.96 -13.44 -11.78
N ILE A 163 1.78 -12.14 -11.57
CA ILE A 163 0.57 -11.57 -10.94
C ILE A 163 -0.23 -10.69 -11.89
N LEU A 164 0.28 -10.45 -13.10
CA LEU A 164 -0.41 -9.65 -14.10
C LEU A 164 -1.35 -10.54 -14.92
N PRO A 165 -2.52 -10.00 -15.33
CA PRO A 165 -3.44 -10.76 -16.14
C PRO A 165 -2.84 -11.02 -17.52
N ASN A 166 -3.06 -12.22 -18.04
CA ASN A 166 -2.72 -12.57 -19.41
C ASN A 166 -3.73 -11.96 -20.41
N GLU A 167 -3.41 -12.02 -21.70
CA GLU A 167 -4.26 -11.44 -22.77
C GLU A 167 -5.71 -11.94 -22.74
N LYS A 168 -5.93 -13.22 -22.43
CA LYS A 168 -7.30 -13.79 -22.37
C LYS A 168 -8.07 -13.25 -21.18
N GLU A 169 -7.41 -13.09 -20.04
CA GLU A 169 -8.02 -12.53 -18.83
C GLU A 169 -8.36 -11.05 -19.00
N ILE A 170 -7.49 -10.29 -19.68
CA ILE A 170 -7.75 -8.87 -19.99
C ILE A 170 -9.00 -8.70 -20.89
N LEU A 171 -9.24 -9.61 -21.80
CA LEU A 171 -10.40 -9.58 -22.70
C LEU A 171 -11.72 -9.97 -22.02
N LEU A 172 -11.68 -10.50 -20.80
CA LEU A 172 -12.86 -10.87 -20.02
C LEU A 172 -13.37 -9.72 -19.12
N ILE A 173 -12.59 -8.67 -18.98
CA ILE A 173 -12.88 -7.47 -18.18
C ILE A 173 -13.46 -6.38 -19.07
#